data_0abf5ef921cef7653ce35fd642431ec1
#
_entry.id   0abf5ef921cef7653ce35fd642431ec1
#
_cell.length_a   1.000
_cell.length_b   1.000
_cell.length_c   1.000
_cell.angle_alpha   90.00
_cell.angle_beta   90.00
_cell.angle_gamma   90.00
#
_symmetry.space_group_name_H-M   'P 1'
#
loop_
_entity.id
_entity.type
_entity.pdbx_description
1 polymer ?
#
loop_
_entity_poly.entity_id
_entity_poly.type
_entity_poly.pdbx_seq_one_letter_code
_entity_poly.pdbx_strand_id
1 'polypeptide(L)'
;MRPATSRSVALTTRVDLHTSAVCFAQRKKVKESKTAKREEHKRTKDAARLHAVLGIPRGEQDKWPQCDLSKIVITEDKLRSEDAHNLIEFAEGTVQVPSQLNYGISGEKSKMLFEVLPTLTAEKDIGTFDHDTVTRSEEAMKQEVQKANMFAKLVSLRNANARGIAYENRRRCISLFSPSDNPNDTGRPEVQGTSYFSVCAIGIHLFHIVQLPS
;
A
#
# COMPACT_ATOMS: atom_id res chain seq x y z
N MET A 1 93.81 54.14 -18.21
CA MET A 1 93.61 53.60 -16.85
C MET A 1 92.08 53.64 -16.57
N ARG A 2 91.41 52.51 -16.56
CA ARG A 2 90.01 52.36 -16.12
C ARG A 2 89.98 51.38 -14.97
N PRO A 3 89.35 51.66 -13.82
CA PRO A 3 89.22 50.73 -12.75
C PRO A 3 88.13 49.63 -13.00
N ALA A 4 88.48 48.44 -12.66
CA ALA A 4 87.62 47.29 -12.69
C ALA A 4 86.56 47.35 -11.58
N THR A 5 85.27 47.33 -11.95
CA THR A 5 84.15 47.15 -11.00
C THR A 5 83.89 45.68 -10.78
N SER A 6 84.16 45.22 -9.59
CA SER A 6 83.73 43.87 -9.15
C SER A 6 82.23 43.81 -8.90
N ARG A 7 81.54 43.00 -9.65
CA ARG A 7 80.14 42.71 -9.43
C ARG A 7 80.09 41.59 -8.36
N SER A 8 79.63 41.88 -7.16
CA SER A 8 79.22 40.89 -6.20
C SER A 8 77.87 40.24 -6.64
N VAL A 9 77.92 38.96 -6.96
CA VAL A 9 76.75 38.20 -7.21
C VAL A 9 76.16 37.77 -5.87
N ALA A 10 75.06 38.40 -5.47
CA ALA A 10 74.30 37.96 -4.31
C ALA A 10 73.55 36.67 -4.69
N LEU A 11 74.00 35.54 -4.18
CA LEU A 11 73.26 34.30 -4.22
C LEU A 11 72.05 34.42 -3.29
N THR A 12 70.94 34.88 -3.80
CA THR A 12 69.64 34.70 -3.09
C THR A 12 69.24 33.27 -3.20
N THR A 13 69.51 32.49 -2.15
CA THR A 13 68.91 31.19 -1.94
C THR A 13 67.41 31.41 -1.72
N ARG A 14 66.61 31.24 -2.78
CA ARG A 14 65.18 31.15 -2.64
C ARG A 14 64.88 29.86 -1.90
N VAL A 15 64.60 29.95 -0.62
CA VAL A 15 64.04 28.84 0.14
C VAL A 15 62.61 28.63 -0.39
N ASP A 16 62.43 27.60 -1.20
CA ASP A 16 61.12 27.25 -1.71
C ASP A 16 60.23 26.80 -0.54
N LEU A 17 59.43 27.73 -0.03
CA LEU A 17 58.39 27.47 0.97
C LEU A 17 57.25 26.59 0.42
N HIS A 18 57.38 26.10 -0.84
CA HIS A 18 56.36 25.31 -1.52
C HIS A 18 56.21 23.88 -1.03
N THR A 19 57.20 23.31 -0.34
CA THR A 19 57.13 21.91 0.15
C THR A 19 56.06 21.72 1.23
N SER A 20 55.82 22.71 2.08
CA SER A 20 54.82 22.61 3.13
C SER A 20 53.39 22.69 2.59
N ALA A 21 53.12 23.54 1.60
CA ALA A 21 51.79 23.67 0.97
C ALA A 21 51.40 22.42 0.20
N VAL A 22 52.33 21.78 -0.51
CA VAL A 22 52.09 20.52 -1.22
C VAL A 22 51.77 19.38 -0.25
N CYS A 23 52.49 19.29 0.89
CA CYS A 23 52.21 18.29 1.91
C CYS A 23 50.83 18.49 2.56
N PHE A 24 50.40 19.73 2.80
CA PHE A 24 49.04 20.00 3.31
C PHE A 24 47.96 19.67 2.32
N ALA A 25 48.13 19.98 1.02
CA ALA A 25 47.17 19.64 -0.03
C ALA A 25 47.05 18.13 -0.21
N GLN A 26 48.14 17.36 -0.15
CA GLN A 26 48.11 15.91 -0.21
C GLN A 26 47.40 15.28 1.01
N ARG A 27 47.62 15.80 2.20
CA ARG A 27 46.93 15.33 3.43
C ARG A 27 45.40 15.60 3.33
N LYS A 28 45.01 16.74 2.78
CA LYS A 28 43.60 17.07 2.58
C LYS A 28 42.94 16.15 1.57
N LYS A 29 43.58 15.88 0.41
CA LYS A 29 43.11 14.90 -0.58
C LYS A 29 42.98 13.50 -0.01
N VAL A 30 43.92 13.03 0.80
CA VAL A 30 43.84 11.70 1.46
C VAL A 30 42.68 11.63 2.45
N LYS A 31 42.39 12.71 3.19
CA LYS A 31 41.25 12.75 4.11
C LYS A 31 39.93 12.74 3.32
N GLU A 32 39.80 13.53 2.28
CA GLU A 32 38.61 13.57 1.42
C GLU A 32 38.36 12.21 0.74
N SER A 33 39.39 11.52 0.28
CA SER A 33 39.26 10.19 -0.31
C SER A 33 38.82 9.13 0.72
N LYS A 34 39.27 9.24 1.98
CA LYS A 34 38.84 8.32 3.04
C LYS A 34 37.42 8.58 3.49
N THR A 35 36.97 9.81 3.54
CA THR A 35 35.57 10.16 3.84
C THR A 35 34.66 9.72 2.71
N ALA A 36 35.03 9.99 1.45
CA ALA A 36 34.28 9.53 0.28
C ALA A 36 34.13 8.00 0.26
N LYS A 37 35.20 7.24 0.50
CA LYS A 37 35.14 5.78 0.60
C LYS A 37 34.26 5.29 1.75
N ARG A 38 34.27 5.98 2.89
CA ARG A 38 33.38 5.65 4.02
C ARG A 38 31.91 5.91 3.69
N GLU A 39 31.63 7.02 3.03
CA GLU A 39 30.27 7.35 2.58
C GLU A 39 29.77 6.37 1.53
N GLU A 40 30.61 6.03 0.56
CA GLU A 40 30.28 5.02 -0.45
C GLU A 40 30.01 3.65 0.19
N HIS A 41 30.86 3.22 1.13
CA HIS A 41 30.64 1.98 1.86
C HIS A 41 29.39 2.01 2.74
N LYS A 42 29.05 3.18 3.30
CA LYS A 42 27.80 3.37 4.03
C LYS A 42 26.60 3.28 3.09
N ARG A 43 26.66 3.94 1.93
CA ARG A 43 25.61 3.86 0.89
C ARG A 43 25.38 2.44 0.40
N THR A 44 26.46 1.70 0.14
CA THR A 44 26.33 0.29 -0.29
C THR A 44 25.76 -0.60 0.81
N LYS A 45 26.14 -0.41 2.06
CA LYS A 45 25.54 -1.13 3.19
C LYS A 45 24.06 -0.77 3.39
N ASP A 46 23.73 0.51 3.29
CA ASP A 46 22.33 0.96 3.43
C ASP A 46 21.46 0.50 2.25
N ALA A 47 22.02 0.42 1.04
CA ALA A 47 21.36 -0.16 -0.14
C ALA A 47 21.17 -1.68 0.01
N ALA A 48 22.09 -2.38 0.63
CA ALA A 48 22.00 -3.82 0.88
C ALA A 48 21.09 -4.17 2.09
N ARG A 49 20.69 -3.18 2.91
CA ARG A 49 19.76 -3.44 4.01
C ARG A 49 18.38 -3.79 3.45
N LEU A 50 17.87 -4.89 3.94
CA LEU A 50 16.49 -5.30 3.64
C LEU A 50 15.51 -4.25 4.15
N HIS A 51 14.45 -4.05 3.39
CA HIS A 51 13.33 -3.24 3.85
C HIS A 51 12.73 -3.89 5.10
N ALA A 52 12.55 -3.13 6.19
CA ALA A 52 12.14 -3.67 7.48
C ALA A 52 10.81 -4.43 7.44
N VAL A 53 9.91 -4.03 6.54
CA VAL A 53 8.58 -4.62 6.40
C VAL A 53 8.52 -5.62 5.25
N LEU A 54 9.10 -5.29 4.09
CA LEU A 54 9.00 -6.10 2.88
C LEU A 54 10.05 -7.22 2.80
N GLY A 55 11.11 -7.17 3.60
CA GLY A 55 12.19 -8.16 3.58
C GLY A 55 13.02 -8.19 2.30
N ILE A 56 12.84 -7.23 1.38
CA ILE A 56 13.57 -7.11 0.11
C ILE A 56 14.61 -5.99 0.18
N PRO A 57 15.71 -6.06 -0.61
CA PRO A 57 16.67 -4.97 -0.69
C PRO A 57 16.03 -3.66 -1.16
N ARG A 58 16.49 -2.53 -0.64
CA ARG A 58 15.92 -1.21 -0.94
C ARG A 58 15.98 -0.79 -2.40
N GLY A 59 16.68 -1.44 -3.27
CA GLY A 59 16.69 -1.19 -4.72
C GLY A 59 15.71 -2.05 -5.50
N GLU A 60 15.07 -3.04 -4.87
CA GLU A 60 14.24 -4.04 -5.53
C GLU A 60 12.76 -3.90 -5.18
N GLN A 61 12.31 -2.69 -4.90
CA GLN A 61 10.91 -2.41 -4.56
C GLN A 61 9.93 -2.81 -5.67
N ASP A 62 10.40 -2.85 -6.91
CA ASP A 62 9.61 -3.26 -8.07
C ASP A 62 9.20 -4.75 -8.02
N LYS A 63 9.85 -5.55 -7.18
CA LYS A 63 9.46 -6.96 -6.96
C LYS A 63 8.20 -7.10 -6.11
N TRP A 64 7.88 -6.09 -5.31
CA TRP A 64 6.71 -6.13 -4.44
C TRP A 64 5.40 -6.29 -5.21
N PRO A 65 5.11 -5.52 -6.28
CA PRO A 65 3.87 -5.67 -7.03
C PRO A 65 3.69 -7.04 -7.68
N GLN A 66 4.79 -7.77 -7.91
CA GLN A 66 4.78 -9.08 -8.55
C GLN A 66 4.48 -10.22 -7.58
N CYS A 67 4.67 -10.02 -6.27
CA CYS A 67 4.45 -11.08 -5.30
C CYS A 67 2.94 -11.31 -5.06
N ASP A 68 2.59 -12.57 -4.76
CA ASP A 68 1.19 -12.98 -4.60
C ASP A 68 0.53 -12.26 -3.41
N LEU A 69 1.30 -11.98 -2.35
CA LEU A 69 0.80 -11.21 -1.22
C LEU A 69 0.35 -9.81 -1.62
N SER A 70 1.10 -9.10 -2.46
CA SER A 70 0.75 -7.72 -2.88
C SER A 70 -0.51 -7.67 -3.74
N LYS A 71 -0.78 -8.74 -4.49
CA LYS A 71 -1.98 -8.85 -5.32
C LYS A 71 -3.24 -9.01 -4.46
N ILE A 72 -3.12 -9.72 -3.33
CA ILE A 72 -4.24 -10.04 -2.44
C ILE A 72 -4.53 -8.90 -1.47
N VAL A 73 -3.48 -8.26 -0.95
CA VAL A 73 -3.63 -7.19 0.05
C VAL A 73 -4.35 -6.00 -0.56
N ILE A 74 -5.46 -5.66 0.08
CA ILE A 74 -6.24 -4.48 -0.23
C ILE A 74 -5.72 -3.34 0.62
N THR A 75 -5.31 -2.26 -0.03
CA THR A 75 -4.94 -1.00 0.61
C THR A 75 -6.07 0.01 0.44
N GLU A 76 -6.10 1.04 1.28
CA GLU A 76 -7.08 2.12 1.17
C GLU A 76 -7.00 2.84 -0.19
N ASP A 77 -5.79 2.98 -0.75
CA ASP A 77 -5.58 3.60 -2.06
C ASP A 77 -6.24 2.78 -3.19
N LYS A 78 -6.12 1.45 -3.13
CA LYS A 78 -6.83 0.55 -4.07
C LYS A 78 -8.34 0.71 -3.94
N LEU A 79 -8.87 0.76 -2.71
CA LEU A 79 -10.30 0.93 -2.47
C LEU A 79 -10.82 2.29 -2.95
N ARG A 80 -10.00 3.33 -2.91
CA ARG A 80 -10.37 4.66 -3.41
C ARG A 80 -10.33 4.75 -4.94
N SER A 81 -9.40 4.04 -5.57
CA SER A 81 -9.25 4.02 -7.04
C SER A 81 -10.24 3.09 -7.73
N GLU A 82 -10.76 2.07 -7.04
CA GLU A 82 -11.74 1.12 -7.57
C GLU A 82 -13.17 1.66 -7.40
N ASP A 83 -13.66 2.43 -8.36
CA ASP A 83 -15.08 2.83 -8.43
C ASP A 83 -15.97 1.77 -9.14
N ALA A 84 -15.46 0.55 -9.29
CA ALA A 84 -16.21 -0.53 -9.91
C ALA A 84 -17.37 -0.98 -9.02
N HIS A 85 -18.58 -0.57 -9.40
CA HIS A 85 -19.80 -1.10 -8.84
C HIS A 85 -20.42 -2.08 -9.83
N ASN A 86 -20.82 -3.23 -9.35
CA ASN A 86 -21.65 -4.15 -10.10
C ASN A 86 -23.10 -3.64 -10.02
N LEU A 87 -23.68 -3.29 -11.15
CA LEU A 87 -25.06 -2.85 -11.23
C LEU A 87 -25.98 -4.05 -11.38
N ILE A 88 -26.95 -4.18 -10.49
CA ILE A 88 -28.05 -5.14 -10.60
C ILE A 88 -29.30 -4.34 -10.96
N GLU A 89 -29.86 -4.62 -12.11
CA GLU A 89 -31.06 -3.93 -12.62
C GLU A 89 -32.31 -4.66 -12.16
N PHE A 90 -33.25 -3.93 -11.57
CA PHE A 90 -34.60 -4.35 -11.26
C PHE A 90 -35.57 -3.50 -12.03
N ALA A 91 -36.83 -3.92 -12.15
CA ALA A 91 -37.87 -3.17 -12.85
C ALA A 91 -38.03 -1.74 -12.28
N GLU A 92 -37.92 -1.59 -10.96
CA GLU A 92 -38.17 -0.35 -10.22
C GLU A 92 -36.91 0.42 -9.82
N GLY A 93 -35.73 0.00 -10.29
CA GLY A 93 -34.49 0.69 -10.01
C GLY A 93 -33.24 -0.19 -10.07
N THR A 94 -32.09 0.40 -9.75
CA THR A 94 -30.80 -0.28 -9.81
C THR A 94 -30.17 -0.37 -8.43
N VAL A 95 -29.57 -1.51 -8.13
CA VAL A 95 -28.74 -1.72 -6.91
C VAL A 95 -27.27 -1.67 -7.27
N GLN A 96 -26.54 -0.80 -6.61
CA GLN A 96 -25.09 -0.63 -6.78
C GLN A 96 -24.35 -1.50 -5.77
N VAL A 97 -23.86 -2.65 -6.20
CA VAL A 97 -23.11 -3.58 -5.35
C VAL A 97 -21.61 -3.25 -5.45
N PRO A 98 -20.93 -2.95 -4.34
CA PRO A 98 -19.50 -2.66 -4.34
C PRO A 98 -18.69 -3.91 -4.72
N SER A 99 -17.57 -3.71 -5.41
CA SER A 99 -16.66 -4.78 -5.83
C SER A 99 -16.07 -5.53 -4.63
N GLN A 100 -15.83 -4.81 -3.55
CA GLN A 100 -15.20 -5.33 -2.34
C GLN A 100 -16.18 -5.24 -1.15
N LEU A 101 -16.51 -6.40 -0.62
CA LEU A 101 -17.46 -6.54 0.49
C LEU A 101 -16.74 -6.89 1.81
N ASN A 102 -17.25 -6.38 2.91
CA ASN A 102 -16.79 -6.67 4.27
C ASN A 102 -17.51 -7.90 4.84
N TYR A 103 -17.20 -8.26 6.08
CA TYR A 103 -17.83 -9.34 6.86
C TYR A 103 -17.75 -10.74 6.22
N GLY A 104 -16.78 -10.97 5.35
CA GLY A 104 -16.60 -12.27 4.72
C GLY A 104 -17.73 -12.70 3.78
N ILE A 105 -18.42 -11.74 3.18
CA ILE A 105 -19.46 -12.01 2.17
C ILE A 105 -18.77 -12.50 0.91
N SER A 106 -19.05 -13.74 0.53
CA SER A 106 -18.60 -14.35 -0.72
C SER A 106 -19.50 -13.91 -1.88
N GLY A 107 -19.06 -14.15 -3.12
CA GLY A 107 -19.85 -13.81 -4.31
C GLY A 107 -21.24 -14.45 -4.35
N GLU A 108 -21.40 -15.69 -3.89
CA GLU A 108 -22.70 -16.36 -3.78
C GLU A 108 -23.62 -15.70 -2.75
N LYS A 109 -23.08 -15.38 -1.58
CA LYS A 109 -23.83 -14.65 -0.54
C LYS A 109 -24.23 -13.26 -1.00
N SER A 110 -23.34 -12.59 -1.76
CA SER A 110 -23.64 -11.29 -2.36
C SER A 110 -24.84 -11.37 -3.31
N LYS A 111 -24.88 -12.36 -4.19
CA LYS A 111 -26.02 -12.58 -5.08
C LYS A 111 -27.31 -12.81 -4.29
N MET A 112 -27.27 -13.67 -3.28
CA MET A 112 -28.46 -13.89 -2.45
C MET A 112 -28.95 -12.62 -1.75
N LEU A 113 -28.05 -11.80 -1.23
CA LEU A 113 -28.40 -10.59 -0.48
C LEU A 113 -28.89 -9.43 -1.36
N PHE A 114 -28.34 -9.27 -2.56
CA PHE A 114 -28.61 -8.09 -3.40
C PHE A 114 -29.49 -8.40 -4.60
N GLU A 115 -29.67 -9.65 -4.98
CA GLU A 115 -30.46 -10.06 -6.13
C GLU A 115 -31.73 -10.81 -5.67
N VAL A 116 -31.60 -11.84 -4.85
CA VAL A 116 -32.70 -12.72 -4.46
C VAL A 116 -33.53 -12.16 -3.31
N LEU A 117 -32.88 -11.63 -2.28
CA LEU A 117 -33.58 -11.17 -1.08
C LEU A 117 -34.55 -10.02 -1.34
N PRO A 118 -34.22 -8.96 -2.13
CA PRO A 118 -35.17 -7.88 -2.41
C PRO A 118 -36.44 -8.36 -3.12
N THR A 119 -36.32 -9.32 -4.05
CA THR A 119 -37.50 -9.88 -4.76
C THR A 119 -38.37 -10.67 -3.79
N LEU A 120 -37.81 -11.54 -2.96
CA LEU A 120 -38.58 -12.36 -2.02
C LEU A 120 -39.25 -11.51 -0.93
N THR A 121 -38.59 -10.45 -0.47
CA THR A 121 -39.18 -9.56 0.55
C THR A 121 -40.30 -8.71 -0.05
N ALA A 122 -40.15 -8.20 -1.26
CA ALA A 122 -41.22 -7.49 -1.96
C ALA A 122 -42.45 -8.38 -2.20
N GLU A 123 -42.25 -9.64 -2.64
CA GLU A 123 -43.32 -10.60 -2.82
C GLU A 123 -44.05 -10.90 -1.52
N LYS A 124 -43.35 -11.01 -0.40
CA LYS A 124 -43.96 -11.29 0.91
C LYS A 124 -44.80 -10.11 1.40
N ASP A 125 -44.41 -8.88 1.13
CA ASP A 125 -45.14 -7.70 1.56
C ASP A 125 -46.43 -7.45 0.76
N ILE A 126 -46.57 -8.07 -0.44
CA ILE A 126 -47.77 -7.99 -1.29
C ILE A 126 -48.90 -8.90 -0.79
N GLY A 127 -48.63 -9.83 0.03
CA GLY A 127 -49.34 -10.97 0.63
C GLY A 127 -50.82 -11.00 0.86
N THR A 128 -51.70 -10.16 0.21
CA THR A 128 -53.16 -10.32 0.15
C THR A 128 -53.71 -9.69 -1.10
N PHE A 129 -54.56 -10.46 -1.79
CA PHE A 129 -55.24 -10.09 -3.05
C PHE A 129 -56.20 -8.89 -2.83
N ASP A 130 -55.70 -7.69 -3.08
CA ASP A 130 -56.52 -6.48 -3.11
C ASP A 130 -56.41 -5.81 -4.50
N HIS A 131 -57.40 -5.01 -4.89
CA HIS A 131 -57.52 -4.43 -6.23
C HIS A 131 -56.34 -3.50 -6.61
N ASP A 132 -55.57 -3.01 -5.65
CA ASP A 132 -54.42 -2.11 -5.82
C ASP A 132 -53.05 -2.82 -5.75
N THR A 133 -53.02 -4.13 -6.06
CA THR A 133 -51.80 -4.97 -5.89
C THR A 133 -50.63 -4.54 -6.76
N VAL A 134 -50.88 -4.00 -7.97
CA VAL A 134 -49.82 -3.63 -8.91
C VAL A 134 -49.03 -2.42 -8.41
N THR A 135 -49.72 -1.33 -8.06
CA THR A 135 -49.07 -0.10 -7.55
C THR A 135 -48.35 -0.35 -6.24
N ARG A 136 -48.91 -1.19 -5.38
CA ARG A 136 -48.31 -1.58 -4.11
C ARG A 136 -47.06 -2.47 -4.29
N SER A 137 -47.07 -3.33 -5.34
CA SER A 137 -45.89 -4.15 -5.67
C SER A 137 -44.71 -3.30 -6.16
N GLU A 138 -44.99 -2.31 -7.00
CA GLU A 138 -43.98 -1.36 -7.51
C GLU A 138 -43.39 -0.54 -6.37
N GLU A 139 -44.22 -0.03 -5.47
CA GLU A 139 -43.75 0.72 -4.28
C GLU A 139 -42.94 -0.15 -3.31
N ALA A 140 -43.39 -1.38 -3.05
CA ALA A 140 -42.66 -2.32 -2.20
C ALA A 140 -41.30 -2.65 -2.81
N MET A 141 -41.23 -2.94 -4.10
CA MET A 141 -39.95 -3.22 -4.76
C MET A 141 -39.03 -2.01 -4.77
N LYS A 142 -39.55 -0.81 -4.97
CA LYS A 142 -38.78 0.43 -4.91
C LYS A 142 -38.19 0.67 -3.51
N GLN A 143 -38.94 0.36 -2.47
CA GLN A 143 -38.45 0.44 -1.09
C GLN A 143 -37.36 -0.59 -0.82
N GLU A 144 -37.52 -1.84 -1.30
CA GLU A 144 -36.51 -2.88 -1.14
C GLU A 144 -35.22 -2.56 -1.89
N VAL A 145 -35.30 -2.00 -3.11
CA VAL A 145 -34.12 -1.51 -3.86
C VAL A 145 -33.39 -0.39 -3.09
N GLN A 146 -34.13 0.52 -2.46
CA GLN A 146 -33.52 1.55 -1.61
C GLN A 146 -32.83 0.96 -0.38
N LYS A 147 -33.48 0.00 0.29
CA LYS A 147 -32.88 -0.73 1.44
C LYS A 147 -31.62 -1.47 1.02
N ALA A 148 -31.66 -2.17 -0.13
CA ALA A 148 -30.50 -2.87 -0.68
C ALA A 148 -29.34 -1.92 -0.99
N ASN A 149 -29.59 -0.76 -1.55
CA ASN A 149 -28.57 0.26 -1.82
C ASN A 149 -27.97 0.83 -0.51
N MET A 150 -28.78 1.06 0.52
CA MET A 150 -28.26 1.49 1.83
C MET A 150 -27.43 0.38 2.47
N PHE A 151 -27.88 -0.85 2.39
CA PHE A 151 -27.14 -2.00 2.90
C PHE A 151 -25.83 -2.22 2.14
N ALA A 152 -25.81 -2.06 0.82
CA ALA A 152 -24.60 -2.12 0.00
C ALA A 152 -23.53 -1.12 0.47
N LYS A 153 -23.94 0.11 0.81
CA LYS A 153 -23.04 1.12 1.39
C LYS A 153 -22.48 0.71 2.76
N LEU A 154 -23.29 0.08 3.61
CA LEU A 154 -22.84 -0.39 4.93
C LEU A 154 -21.85 -1.54 4.84
N VAL A 155 -22.05 -2.44 3.87
CA VAL A 155 -21.24 -3.65 3.70
C VAL A 155 -20.01 -3.39 2.83
N SER A 156 -19.93 -2.25 2.15
CA SER A 156 -18.77 -1.85 1.35
C SER A 156 -17.50 -1.80 2.19
N LEU A 157 -16.44 -2.45 1.72
CA LEU A 157 -15.13 -2.41 2.37
C LEU A 157 -14.54 -0.99 2.34
N ARG A 158 -14.94 -0.15 1.40
CA ARG A 158 -14.54 1.27 1.31
C ARG A 158 -14.96 2.08 2.54
N ASN A 159 -16.10 1.73 3.11
CA ASN A 159 -16.65 2.39 4.32
C ASN A 159 -16.22 1.69 5.62
N ALA A 160 -15.43 0.63 5.53
CA ALA A 160 -14.93 -0.10 6.68
C ALA A 160 -13.80 0.67 7.37
N ASN A 161 -13.66 0.45 8.67
CA ASN A 161 -12.51 0.94 9.41
C ASN A 161 -11.25 0.09 9.10
N ALA A 162 -10.08 0.56 9.54
CA ALA A 162 -8.81 -0.14 9.36
C ALA A 162 -8.83 -1.60 9.88
N ARG A 163 -9.57 -1.89 10.95
CA ARG A 163 -9.76 -3.26 11.46
C ARG A 163 -10.55 -4.14 10.51
N GLY A 164 -11.58 -3.60 9.85
CA GLY A 164 -12.36 -4.33 8.85
C GLY A 164 -11.52 -4.70 7.64
N ILE A 165 -10.71 -3.76 7.14
CA ILE A 165 -9.77 -4.02 6.04
C ILE A 165 -8.73 -5.07 6.45
N ALA A 166 -8.15 -4.96 7.65
CA ALA A 166 -7.19 -5.94 8.16
C ALA A 166 -7.81 -7.34 8.30
N TYR A 167 -9.04 -7.43 8.78
CA TYR A 167 -9.77 -8.69 8.90
C TYR A 167 -9.99 -9.35 7.53
N GLU A 168 -10.45 -8.58 6.55
CA GLU A 168 -10.69 -9.10 5.20
C GLU A 168 -9.38 -9.50 4.50
N ASN A 169 -8.31 -8.72 4.65
CA ASN A 169 -6.98 -9.08 4.17
C ASN A 169 -6.49 -10.38 4.78
N ARG A 170 -6.64 -10.54 6.11
CA ARG A 170 -6.28 -11.78 6.79
C ARG A 170 -7.07 -12.98 6.25
N ARG A 171 -8.37 -12.84 6.06
CA ARG A 171 -9.23 -13.90 5.53
C ARG A 171 -8.79 -14.32 4.12
N ARG A 172 -8.46 -13.37 3.26
CA ARG A 172 -7.96 -13.63 1.90
C ARG A 172 -6.62 -14.33 1.90
N CYS A 173 -5.70 -13.91 2.76
CA CYS A 173 -4.42 -14.57 2.93
C CYS A 173 -4.60 -16.03 3.40
N ILE A 174 -5.46 -16.27 4.37
CA ILE A 174 -5.77 -17.64 4.81
C ILE A 174 -6.31 -18.47 3.65
N SER A 175 -7.28 -17.95 2.91
CA SER A 175 -7.90 -18.67 1.79
C SER A 175 -6.90 -19.01 0.68
N LEU A 176 -5.91 -18.13 0.40
CA LEU A 176 -4.94 -18.38 -0.67
C LEU A 176 -3.80 -19.30 -0.25
N PHE A 177 -3.25 -19.08 0.95
CA PHE A 177 -2.06 -19.82 1.40
C PHE A 177 -2.38 -21.13 2.13
N SER A 178 -3.67 -21.39 2.42
CA SER A 178 -4.08 -22.68 2.96
C SER A 178 -4.09 -23.76 1.90
N PRO A 179 -3.71 -25.00 2.20
CA PRO A 179 -3.79 -26.12 1.28
C PRO A 179 -5.23 -26.50 1.00
N SER A 180 -5.47 -27.17 -0.12
CA SER A 180 -6.79 -27.68 -0.49
C SER A 180 -7.41 -28.62 0.55
N ASP A 181 -6.57 -29.38 1.26
CA ASP A 181 -7.00 -30.35 2.27
C ASP A 181 -7.53 -29.68 3.55
N ASN A 182 -7.02 -28.49 3.87
CA ASN A 182 -7.47 -27.71 5.04
C ASN A 182 -7.56 -26.21 4.67
N PRO A 183 -8.69 -25.75 4.12
CA PRO A 183 -8.84 -24.39 3.59
C PRO A 183 -8.82 -23.28 4.64
N ASN A 184 -8.82 -23.62 5.94
CA ASN A 184 -8.79 -22.66 7.04
C ASN A 184 -7.57 -22.84 7.95
N ASP A 185 -6.46 -23.33 7.41
CA ASP A 185 -5.24 -23.54 8.19
C ASP A 185 -4.53 -22.21 8.50
N THR A 186 -4.72 -21.73 9.71
CA THR A 186 -4.07 -20.54 10.25
C THR A 186 -2.70 -20.80 10.87
N GLY A 187 -2.30 -22.07 11.00
CA GLY A 187 -1.07 -22.48 11.67
C GLY A 187 0.18 -22.36 10.81
N ARG A 188 0.04 -22.21 9.51
CA ARG A 188 1.18 -22.13 8.58
C ARG A 188 1.99 -20.83 8.77
N PRO A 189 3.32 -20.93 8.68
CA PRO A 189 4.20 -19.76 8.81
C PRO A 189 3.94 -18.69 7.76
N GLU A 190 3.57 -19.09 6.52
CA GLU A 190 3.19 -18.18 5.45
C GLU A 190 1.94 -17.38 5.82
N VAL A 191 0.91 -18.03 6.34
CA VAL A 191 -0.33 -17.38 6.77
C VAL A 191 -0.09 -16.45 7.95
N GLN A 192 0.70 -16.88 8.92
CA GLN A 192 1.04 -16.06 10.08
C GLN A 192 1.88 -14.84 9.66
N GLY A 193 2.90 -15.03 8.83
CA GLY A 193 3.72 -13.96 8.30
C GLY A 193 2.89 -12.92 7.54
N THR A 194 2.00 -13.35 6.65
CA THR A 194 1.13 -12.46 5.89
C THR A 194 0.11 -11.73 6.76
N SER A 195 -0.39 -12.38 7.80
CA SER A 195 -1.30 -11.77 8.77
C SER A 195 -0.63 -10.63 9.53
N TYR A 196 0.59 -10.82 10.02
CA TYR A 196 1.38 -9.76 10.67
C TYR A 196 1.71 -8.62 9.71
N PHE A 197 2.09 -8.95 8.48
CA PHE A 197 2.38 -7.96 7.44
C PHE A 197 1.17 -7.08 7.13
N SER A 198 0.00 -7.67 6.96
CA SER A 198 -1.24 -6.92 6.70
C SER A 198 -1.55 -5.90 7.80
N VAL A 199 -1.36 -6.27 9.06
CA VAL A 199 -1.56 -5.38 10.22
C VAL A 199 -0.50 -4.25 10.22
N CYS A 200 0.76 -4.58 9.96
CA CYS A 200 1.85 -3.61 9.93
C CYS A 200 1.72 -2.62 8.76
N ALA A 201 1.33 -3.08 7.58
CA ALA A 201 1.16 -2.22 6.40
C ALA A 201 0.09 -1.15 6.63
N ILE A 202 -1.02 -1.51 7.27
CA ILE A 202 -2.08 -0.55 7.64
C ILE A 202 -1.59 0.43 8.72
N GLY A 203 -0.82 -0.05 9.71
CA GLY A 203 -0.26 0.79 10.77
C GLY A 203 0.76 1.82 10.26
N ILE A 204 1.57 1.47 9.28
CA ILE A 204 2.58 2.37 8.69
C ILE A 204 1.91 3.49 7.89
N HIS A 205 0.83 3.20 7.19
CA HIS A 205 0.08 4.23 6.45
C HIS A 205 -0.52 5.28 7.38
N LEU A 206 -1.06 4.87 8.53
CA LEU A 206 -1.55 5.79 9.57
C LEU A 206 -0.42 6.68 10.15
N PHE A 207 0.79 6.12 10.31
CA PHE A 207 1.93 6.89 10.83
C PHE A 207 2.46 7.92 9.85
N HIS A 208 2.38 7.65 8.54
CA HIS A 208 2.82 8.59 7.50
C HIS A 208 1.88 9.79 7.36
N ILE A 209 0.58 9.60 7.58
CA ILE A 209 -0.42 10.68 7.51
C ILE A 209 -0.25 11.66 8.68
N VAL A 210 0.18 11.18 9.86
CA VAL A 210 0.39 12.02 11.06
C VAL A 210 1.66 12.87 10.97
N GLN A 211 2.60 12.54 10.08
CA GLN A 211 3.88 13.27 9.92
C GLN A 211 3.90 14.30 8.77
N LEU A 212 2.79 14.53 8.07
CA LEU A 212 2.71 15.64 7.11
C LEU A 212 2.52 16.94 7.89
N PRO A 213 3.49 17.88 7.88
CA PRO A 213 3.31 19.19 8.48
C PRO A 213 2.25 19.96 7.68
N SER A 214 1.29 20.48 8.40
CA SER A 214 0.29 21.45 7.93
C SER A 214 0.93 22.76 7.45
#